data_997f04de26690295f723200a795c134c
#
_entry.id   997f04de26690295f723200a795c134c
#
_cell.length_a   1.000
_cell.length_b   1.000
_cell.length_c   1.000
_cell.angle_alpha   90.00
_cell.angle_beta   90.00
_cell.angle_gamma   90.00
#
_symmetry.space_group_name_H-M   'P 1'
#
loop_
_entity.id
_entity.type
_entity.pdbx_description
1 polymer ?
#
loop_
_entity_poly.entity_id
_entity_poly.type
_entity_poly.pdbx_seq_one_letter_code
_entity_poly.pdbx_strand_id
1 'polypeptide(L)'
;MARKTQRRPDKIELGVVDIHTHVLPGIDDGAEKMALSYRMLRRSYKQGVRKVIATPHYAAYHWRTKPQQIQELMEKLAARVRKAMPDLELYRGQEIQYFEGMVEMLREGKLLTLAGSRYVLTEFLPTSSWSQIERAVRELTMAGYLPVLAHIERYQCLREKGRLEELMKEGAYLQMNYGSLTKLSHFWKIRERLDRRWCRRTLL
;
A
#
# COMPACT_ATOMS: atom_id res chain seq x y z
N MET A 1 54.60 -6.19 9.89
CA MET A 1 53.56 -5.17 9.57
C MET A 1 52.22 -5.87 9.45
N ALA A 2 51.37 -5.76 10.45
CA ALA A 2 50.04 -6.41 10.48
C ALA A 2 49.02 -5.54 9.77
N ARG A 3 48.37 -6.09 8.71
CA ARG A 3 47.25 -5.44 8.02
C ARG A 3 46.05 -5.35 8.96
N LYS A 4 45.70 -4.13 9.38
CA LYS A 4 44.44 -3.83 10.05
C LYS A 4 43.31 -4.11 9.06
N THR A 5 42.57 -5.19 9.29
CA THR A 5 41.25 -5.43 8.64
C THR A 5 40.29 -4.37 9.15
N GLN A 6 39.99 -3.37 8.30
CA GLN A 6 38.90 -2.45 8.51
C GLN A 6 37.58 -3.26 8.51
N ARG A 7 36.98 -3.44 9.70
CA ARG A 7 35.57 -3.88 9.79
C ARG A 7 34.72 -2.87 9.02
N ARG A 8 34.02 -3.34 7.98
CA ARG A 8 32.95 -2.57 7.37
C ARG A 8 31.91 -2.31 8.47
N PRO A 9 31.37 -1.08 8.59
CA PRO A 9 30.28 -0.82 9.53
C PRO A 9 29.14 -1.76 9.19
N ASP A 10 28.53 -2.34 10.23
CA ASP A 10 27.38 -3.22 10.11
C ASP A 10 26.31 -2.49 9.28
N LYS A 11 25.98 -3.06 8.13
CA LYS A 11 24.93 -2.57 7.24
C LYS A 11 23.65 -2.72 8.04
N ILE A 12 23.08 -1.63 8.53
CA ILE A 12 21.72 -1.62 9.05
C ILE A 12 20.86 -1.97 7.83
N GLU A 13 20.51 -3.23 7.69
CA GLU A 13 19.53 -3.66 6.73
C GLU A 13 18.15 -3.17 7.25
N LEU A 14 17.80 -1.93 6.90
CA LEU A 14 16.45 -1.45 7.01
C LEU A 14 15.62 -2.34 6.08
N GLY A 15 14.88 -3.29 6.65
CA GLY A 15 14.01 -4.17 5.90
C GLY A 15 12.98 -3.35 5.13
N VAL A 16 12.71 -3.73 3.88
CA VAL A 16 11.69 -3.11 3.05
C VAL A 16 10.31 -3.36 3.67
N VAL A 17 9.46 -2.36 3.67
CA VAL A 17 8.06 -2.46 4.09
C VAL A 17 7.18 -2.51 2.83
N ASP A 18 6.44 -3.59 2.66
CA ASP A 18 5.41 -3.70 1.63
C ASP A 18 4.08 -3.22 2.22
N ILE A 19 3.57 -2.11 1.71
CA ILE A 19 2.36 -1.45 2.23
C ILE A 19 1.11 -1.76 1.43
N HIS A 20 1.22 -2.49 0.30
CA HIS A 20 0.10 -2.76 -0.59
C HIS A 20 0.25 -4.14 -1.25
N THR A 21 -0.43 -5.14 -0.69
CA THR A 21 -0.39 -6.51 -1.22
C THR A 21 -1.64 -7.31 -0.88
N HIS A 22 -2.11 -8.12 -1.84
CA HIS A 22 -3.28 -9.00 -1.74
C HIS A 22 -2.83 -10.42 -1.40
N VAL A 23 -2.22 -10.55 -0.23
CA VAL A 23 -1.55 -11.80 0.19
C VAL A 23 -2.47 -12.74 0.99
N LEU A 24 -3.65 -12.29 1.42
CA LEU A 24 -4.58 -13.12 2.18
C LEU A 24 -5.32 -14.12 1.29
N PRO A 25 -5.44 -15.40 1.70
CA PRO A 25 -5.97 -16.43 0.84
C PRO A 25 -7.50 -16.36 0.69
N GLY A 26 -7.98 -16.32 -0.56
CA GLY A 26 -9.39 -16.48 -0.92
C GLY A 26 -10.34 -15.41 -0.42
N ILE A 27 -9.83 -14.19 -0.17
CA ILE A 27 -10.64 -13.07 0.33
C ILE A 27 -10.96 -12.03 -0.75
N ASP A 28 -10.13 -11.92 -1.77
CA ASP A 28 -10.24 -11.02 -2.91
C ASP A 28 -9.61 -11.64 -4.17
N ASP A 29 -9.22 -10.82 -5.15
CA ASP A 29 -8.60 -11.25 -6.41
C ASP A 29 -7.10 -11.57 -6.30
N GLY A 30 -6.52 -11.52 -5.10
CA GLY A 30 -5.11 -11.81 -4.86
C GLY A 30 -4.79 -13.29 -4.75
N ALA A 31 -4.30 -13.73 -3.59
CA ALA A 31 -3.94 -15.11 -3.36
C ALA A 31 -5.17 -16.03 -3.21
N GLU A 32 -5.41 -16.94 -4.15
CA GLU A 32 -6.54 -17.88 -4.06
C GLU A 32 -6.44 -18.84 -2.88
N LYS A 33 -5.23 -19.26 -2.52
CA LYS A 33 -4.99 -20.34 -1.53
C LYS A 33 -3.80 -20.00 -0.63
N MET A 34 -3.79 -20.53 0.58
CA MET A 34 -2.70 -20.40 1.57
C MET A 34 -1.31 -20.73 1.00
N ALA A 35 -1.23 -21.71 0.11
CA ALA A 35 0.04 -22.09 -0.54
C ALA A 35 0.57 -20.96 -1.45
N LEU A 36 -0.32 -20.20 -2.11
CA LEU A 36 0.06 -19.05 -2.92
C LEU A 36 0.48 -17.88 -2.03
N SER A 37 -0.27 -17.59 -0.97
CA SER A 37 0.08 -16.58 0.05
C SER A 37 1.50 -16.81 0.60
N TYR A 38 1.79 -18.06 0.99
CA TYR A 38 3.12 -18.44 1.47
C TYR A 38 4.21 -18.19 0.42
N ARG A 39 3.97 -18.56 -0.85
CA ARG A 39 4.95 -18.34 -1.93
C ARG A 39 5.19 -16.87 -2.21
N MET A 40 4.13 -16.03 -2.19
CA MET A 40 4.22 -14.59 -2.35
C MET A 40 5.10 -13.99 -1.25
N LEU A 41 4.79 -14.25 0.02
CA LEU A 41 5.57 -13.76 1.15
C LEU A 41 7.01 -14.25 1.11
N ARG A 42 7.26 -15.53 0.78
CA ARG A 42 8.61 -16.06 0.66
C ARG A 42 9.42 -15.37 -0.44
N ARG A 43 8.77 -14.99 -1.55
CA ARG A 43 9.43 -14.25 -2.63
C ARG A 43 9.79 -12.85 -2.18
N SER A 44 8.87 -12.11 -1.58
CA SER A 44 9.09 -10.77 -1.03
C SER A 44 10.18 -10.78 0.06
N TYR A 45 10.14 -11.75 0.96
CA TYR A 45 11.13 -11.94 2.02
C TYR A 45 12.56 -12.14 1.47
N LYS A 46 12.71 -12.94 0.39
CA LYS A 46 14.00 -13.11 -0.32
C LYS A 46 14.49 -11.82 -0.98
N GLN A 47 13.60 -10.90 -1.28
CA GLN A 47 13.92 -9.58 -1.84
C GLN A 47 14.22 -8.51 -0.77
N GLY A 48 14.24 -8.88 0.51
CA GLY A 48 14.54 -7.97 1.62
C GLY A 48 13.32 -7.39 2.33
N VAL A 49 12.09 -7.77 1.95
CA VAL A 49 10.88 -7.36 2.68
C VAL A 49 10.88 -8.00 4.06
N ARG A 50 10.63 -7.20 5.09
CA ARG A 50 10.55 -7.64 6.49
C ARG A 50 9.23 -7.26 7.16
N LYS A 51 8.51 -6.29 6.61
CA LYS A 51 7.18 -5.90 7.09
C LYS A 51 6.22 -5.91 5.92
N VAL A 52 5.05 -6.48 6.11
CA VAL A 52 4.00 -6.57 5.10
C VAL A 52 2.68 -6.14 5.70
N ILE A 53 2.02 -5.19 5.06
CA ILE A 53 0.64 -4.83 5.38
C ILE A 53 -0.25 -5.51 4.35
N ALA A 54 -1.00 -6.52 4.79
CA ALA A 54 -2.00 -7.15 3.93
C ALA A 54 -3.17 -6.20 3.73
N THR A 55 -3.47 -5.90 2.47
CA THR A 55 -4.47 -4.90 2.07
C THR A 55 -5.51 -5.50 1.13
N PRO A 56 -6.32 -6.48 1.59
CA PRO A 56 -7.38 -7.00 0.75
C PRO A 56 -8.37 -5.90 0.39
N HIS A 57 -8.98 -6.04 -0.79
CA HIS A 57 -9.96 -5.09 -1.28
C HIS A 57 -11.16 -4.93 -0.33
N TYR A 58 -11.62 -3.69 -0.20
CA TYR A 58 -12.96 -3.36 0.22
C TYR A 58 -13.64 -2.49 -0.84
N ALA A 59 -14.69 -3.01 -1.45
CA ALA A 59 -15.57 -2.27 -2.36
C ALA A 59 -17.02 -2.49 -1.91
N ALA A 60 -17.75 -1.42 -1.64
CA ALA A 60 -19.08 -1.48 -1.03
C ALA A 60 -20.08 -2.39 -1.78
N TYR A 61 -19.89 -2.58 -3.08
CA TYR A 61 -20.78 -3.37 -3.94
C TYR A 61 -20.20 -4.72 -4.39
N HIS A 62 -18.92 -5.03 -4.05
CA HIS A 62 -18.27 -6.24 -4.56
C HIS A 62 -17.55 -7.03 -3.47
N TRP A 63 -16.48 -6.51 -2.86
CA TRP A 63 -15.74 -7.14 -1.77
C TRP A 63 -16.02 -6.45 -0.45
N ARG A 64 -16.81 -7.09 0.40
CA ARG A 64 -17.13 -6.59 1.75
C ARG A 64 -16.31 -7.31 2.81
N THR A 65 -14.98 -7.27 2.66
CA THR A 65 -14.07 -7.91 3.62
C THR A 65 -14.21 -7.27 5.00
N LYS A 66 -14.43 -8.10 6.03
CA LYS A 66 -14.60 -7.62 7.41
C LYS A 66 -13.28 -7.67 8.20
N PRO A 67 -13.04 -6.73 9.13
CA PRO A 67 -11.84 -6.73 9.96
C PRO A 67 -11.56 -8.06 10.68
N GLN A 68 -12.60 -8.75 11.18
CA GLN A 68 -12.49 -10.04 11.84
C GLN A 68 -12.00 -11.14 10.89
N GLN A 69 -12.54 -11.19 9.68
CA GLN A 69 -12.14 -12.15 8.66
C GLN A 69 -10.67 -11.94 8.26
N ILE A 70 -10.24 -10.69 8.12
CA ILE A 70 -8.85 -10.33 7.87
C ILE A 70 -7.96 -10.82 9.02
N GLN A 71 -8.37 -10.59 10.28
CA GLN A 71 -7.63 -11.03 11.45
C GLN A 71 -7.43 -12.54 11.47
N GLU A 72 -8.49 -13.32 11.27
CA GLU A 72 -8.42 -14.80 11.27
C GLU A 72 -7.49 -15.34 10.18
N LEU A 73 -7.55 -14.77 8.98
CA LEU A 73 -6.67 -15.16 7.88
C LEU A 73 -5.22 -14.77 8.14
N MET A 74 -4.98 -13.59 8.74
CA MET A 74 -3.65 -13.13 9.15
C MET A 74 -3.03 -14.07 10.18
N GLU A 75 -3.77 -14.50 11.20
CA GLU A 75 -3.27 -15.42 12.22
C GLU A 75 -2.87 -16.77 11.62
N LYS A 76 -3.72 -17.32 10.75
CA LYS A 76 -3.42 -18.57 10.02
C LYS A 76 -2.16 -18.41 9.14
N LEU A 77 -2.04 -17.29 8.43
CA LEU A 77 -0.89 -17.02 7.57
C LEU A 77 0.39 -16.81 8.39
N ALA A 78 0.32 -16.04 9.48
CA ALA A 78 1.43 -15.81 10.39
C ALA A 78 1.97 -17.12 10.99
N ALA A 79 1.08 -18.01 11.45
CA ALA A 79 1.46 -19.34 11.93
C ALA A 79 2.18 -20.16 10.86
N ARG A 80 1.72 -20.06 9.60
CA ARG A 80 2.30 -20.79 8.46
C ARG A 80 3.70 -20.33 8.09
N VAL A 81 3.98 -19.02 8.22
CA VAL A 81 5.25 -18.43 7.78
C VAL A 81 6.34 -18.38 8.86
N ARG A 82 5.95 -18.39 10.14
CA ARG A 82 6.83 -18.17 11.31
C ARG A 82 8.15 -18.94 11.26
N LYS A 83 8.10 -20.24 10.90
CA LYS A 83 9.31 -21.10 10.89
C LYS A 83 10.28 -20.74 9.77
N ALA A 84 9.76 -20.32 8.62
CA ALA A 84 10.56 -20.09 7.40
C ALA A 84 10.99 -18.62 7.24
N MET A 85 10.29 -17.71 7.90
CA MET A 85 10.48 -16.25 7.84
C MET A 85 10.31 -15.66 9.24
N PRO A 86 11.25 -15.95 10.17
CA PRO A 86 11.08 -15.65 11.60
C PRO A 86 11.06 -14.15 11.94
N ASP A 87 11.67 -13.31 11.11
CA ASP A 87 11.76 -11.85 11.24
C ASP A 87 10.78 -11.11 10.30
N LEU A 88 9.82 -11.84 9.69
CA LEU A 88 8.75 -11.23 8.92
C LEU A 88 7.60 -10.81 9.84
N GLU A 89 7.31 -9.53 9.85
CA GLU A 89 6.16 -8.95 10.55
C GLU A 89 4.99 -8.76 9.58
N LEU A 90 3.79 -9.18 9.99
CA LEU A 90 2.56 -9.05 9.21
C LEU A 90 1.59 -8.10 9.92
N TYR A 91 1.05 -7.15 9.17
CA TYR A 91 0.10 -6.15 9.64
C TYR A 91 -1.17 -6.17 8.81
N ARG A 92 -2.27 -5.71 9.42
CA ARG A 92 -3.57 -5.60 8.77
C ARG A 92 -3.74 -4.23 8.14
N GLY A 93 -4.45 -4.20 7.03
CA GLY A 93 -4.96 -3.02 6.36
C GLY A 93 -6.08 -3.41 5.40
N GLN A 94 -6.56 -2.45 4.64
CA GLN A 94 -7.46 -2.67 3.51
C GLN A 94 -7.10 -1.69 2.39
N GLU A 95 -7.26 -2.13 1.15
CA GLU A 95 -7.37 -1.23 0.00
C GLU A 95 -8.85 -0.92 -0.20
N ILE A 96 -9.24 0.32 0.07
CA ILE A 96 -10.64 0.70 0.12
C ILE A 96 -10.99 1.50 -1.14
N GLN A 97 -11.89 0.97 -1.96
CA GLN A 97 -12.47 1.74 -3.04
C GLN A 97 -13.32 2.87 -2.43
N TYR A 98 -13.00 4.12 -2.79
CA TYR A 98 -13.71 5.27 -2.23
C TYR A 98 -15.21 5.22 -2.49
N PHE A 99 -16.00 5.49 -1.45
CA PHE A 99 -17.45 5.65 -1.48
C PHE A 99 -17.90 6.66 -0.42
N GLU A 100 -19.06 7.22 -0.62
CA GLU A 100 -19.69 8.12 0.35
C GLU A 100 -20.03 7.38 1.66
N GLY A 101 -19.62 7.94 2.83
CA GLY A 101 -19.74 7.28 4.14
C GLY A 101 -18.50 6.45 4.55
N MET A 102 -17.43 6.43 3.75
CA MET A 102 -16.20 5.72 4.09
C MET A 102 -15.57 6.19 5.40
N VAL A 103 -15.59 7.52 5.67
CA VAL A 103 -15.03 8.11 6.90
C VAL A 103 -15.75 7.63 8.14
N GLU A 104 -17.07 7.56 8.12
CA GLU A 104 -17.89 7.05 9.22
C GLU A 104 -17.56 5.58 9.51
N MET A 105 -17.44 4.76 8.49
CA MET A 105 -17.08 3.34 8.66
C MET A 105 -15.65 3.16 9.20
N LEU A 106 -14.72 4.03 8.85
CA LEU A 106 -13.38 4.05 9.45
C LEU A 106 -13.43 4.40 10.93
N ARG A 107 -14.21 5.43 11.32
CA ARG A 107 -14.40 5.83 12.72
C ARG A 107 -15.06 4.74 13.58
N GLU A 108 -15.99 4.01 13.00
CA GLU A 108 -16.67 2.88 13.64
C GLU A 108 -15.82 1.60 13.71
N GLY A 109 -14.61 1.59 13.11
CA GLY A 109 -13.75 0.41 13.04
C GLY A 109 -14.27 -0.70 12.14
N LYS A 110 -15.22 -0.39 11.24
CA LYS A 110 -15.75 -1.31 10.23
C LYS A 110 -14.81 -1.46 9.04
N LEU A 111 -13.89 -0.50 8.85
CA LEU A 111 -12.81 -0.51 7.88
C LEU A 111 -11.46 -0.39 8.58
N LEU A 112 -10.39 -0.88 7.94
CA LEU A 112 -9.05 -0.87 8.49
C LEU A 112 -8.16 0.17 7.80
N THR A 113 -7.45 0.92 8.63
CA THR A 113 -6.30 1.72 8.20
C THR A 113 -5.06 0.84 8.03
N LEU A 114 -4.00 1.34 7.39
CA LEU A 114 -2.74 0.62 7.25
C LEU A 114 -2.09 0.43 8.64
N ALA A 115 -1.98 -0.82 9.07
CA ALA A 115 -1.33 -1.22 10.33
C ALA A 115 -1.87 -0.49 11.59
N GLY A 116 -3.14 -0.11 11.62
CA GLY A 116 -3.74 0.64 12.73
C GLY A 116 -3.24 2.08 12.88
N SER A 117 -2.57 2.62 11.88
CA SER A 117 -2.10 4.01 11.83
C SER A 117 -3.20 4.95 11.35
N ARG A 118 -2.87 6.20 11.03
CA ARG A 118 -3.79 7.14 10.37
C ARG A 118 -3.81 7.03 8.85
N TYR A 119 -2.92 6.21 8.25
CA TYR A 119 -2.85 6.05 6.81
C TYR A 119 -3.99 5.18 6.29
N VAL A 120 -4.70 5.65 5.27
CA VAL A 120 -5.81 4.95 4.60
C VAL A 120 -5.46 4.75 3.15
N LEU A 121 -5.31 3.48 2.74
CA LEU A 121 -5.07 3.13 1.34
C LEU A 121 -6.39 3.17 0.60
N THR A 122 -6.51 4.12 -0.32
CA THR A 122 -7.75 4.42 -1.03
C THR A 122 -7.55 4.24 -2.53
N GLU A 123 -8.42 3.46 -3.16
CA GLU A 123 -8.43 3.28 -4.61
C GLU A 123 -9.65 3.94 -5.27
N PHE A 124 -9.55 4.16 -6.58
CA PHE A 124 -10.59 4.71 -7.43
C PHE A 124 -10.69 3.91 -8.73
N LEU A 125 -11.80 4.08 -9.44
CA LEU A 125 -11.89 3.58 -10.81
C LEU A 125 -10.94 4.37 -11.73
N PRO A 126 -10.34 3.75 -12.75
CA PRO A 126 -9.47 4.44 -13.70
C PRO A 126 -10.11 5.65 -14.38
N THR A 127 -11.43 5.63 -14.48
CA THR A 127 -12.29 6.68 -15.09
C THR A 127 -12.84 7.68 -14.08
N SER A 128 -12.49 7.57 -12.79
CA SER A 128 -12.91 8.52 -11.76
C SER A 128 -12.53 9.94 -12.13
N SER A 129 -13.42 10.89 -11.84
CA SER A 129 -13.19 12.30 -12.12
C SER A 129 -12.19 12.90 -11.13
N TRP A 130 -11.55 13.99 -11.54
CA TRP A 130 -10.70 14.78 -10.65
C TRP A 130 -11.44 15.21 -9.37
N SER A 131 -12.64 15.75 -9.52
CA SER A 131 -13.44 16.24 -8.40
C SER A 131 -13.80 15.14 -7.39
N GLN A 132 -13.96 13.90 -7.84
CA GLN A 132 -14.19 12.77 -6.95
C GLN A 132 -12.95 12.44 -6.12
N ILE A 133 -11.77 12.41 -6.74
CA ILE A 133 -10.50 12.12 -6.04
C ILE A 133 -10.16 13.25 -5.07
N GLU A 134 -10.26 14.50 -5.51
CA GLU A 134 -10.02 15.68 -4.68
C GLU A 134 -10.94 15.71 -3.46
N ARG A 135 -12.25 15.45 -3.66
CA ARG A 135 -13.21 15.36 -2.55
C ARG A 135 -12.81 14.30 -1.53
N ALA A 136 -12.46 13.10 -1.99
CA ALA A 136 -12.05 12.00 -1.13
C ALA A 136 -10.81 12.37 -0.27
N VAL A 137 -9.82 13.00 -0.89
CA VAL A 137 -8.62 13.48 -0.18
C VAL A 137 -9.00 14.47 0.90
N ARG A 138 -9.83 15.47 0.58
CA ARG A 138 -10.30 16.48 1.55
C ARG A 138 -11.09 15.85 2.69
N GLU A 139 -12.06 14.98 2.40
CA GLU A 139 -12.89 14.32 3.42
C GLU A 139 -12.01 13.51 4.39
N LEU A 140 -11.09 12.70 3.89
CA LEU A 140 -10.19 11.92 4.72
C LEU A 140 -9.25 12.80 5.54
N THR A 141 -8.67 13.83 4.94
CA THR A 141 -7.73 14.75 5.62
C THR A 141 -8.45 15.56 6.71
N MET A 142 -9.65 16.08 6.44
CA MET A 142 -10.47 16.78 7.43
C MET A 142 -10.91 15.88 8.58
N ALA A 143 -11.05 14.59 8.33
CA ALA A 143 -11.34 13.59 9.36
C ALA A 143 -10.10 13.15 10.17
N GLY A 144 -8.89 13.68 9.86
CA GLY A 144 -7.64 13.41 10.55
C GLY A 144 -6.88 12.18 10.04
N TYR A 145 -7.32 11.60 8.93
CA TYR A 145 -6.61 10.53 8.25
C TYR A 145 -5.55 11.07 7.27
N LEU A 146 -4.66 10.18 6.85
CA LEU A 146 -3.61 10.43 5.86
C LEU A 146 -3.91 9.56 4.62
N PRO A 147 -4.59 10.11 3.59
CA PRO A 147 -4.96 9.33 2.42
C PRO A 147 -3.71 8.91 1.63
N VAL A 148 -3.60 7.63 1.34
CA VAL A 148 -2.63 7.03 0.42
C VAL A 148 -3.38 6.61 -0.83
N LEU A 149 -3.17 7.31 -1.94
CA LEU A 149 -3.83 6.99 -3.20
C LEU A 149 -3.12 5.81 -3.85
N ALA A 150 -3.82 4.67 -3.97
CA ALA A 150 -3.28 3.44 -4.53
C ALA A 150 -3.02 3.59 -6.04
N HIS A 151 -1.93 2.97 -6.53
CA HIS A 151 -1.60 2.82 -7.96
C HIS A 151 -2.02 4.00 -8.85
N ILE A 152 -1.58 5.21 -8.50
CA ILE A 152 -1.95 6.49 -9.16
C ILE A 152 -1.75 6.49 -10.67
N GLU A 153 -0.88 5.65 -11.19
CA GLU A 153 -0.61 5.50 -12.61
C GLU A 153 -1.83 5.02 -13.42
N ARG A 154 -2.87 4.48 -12.74
CA ARG A 154 -4.09 3.98 -13.38
C ARG A 154 -5.10 5.10 -13.67
N TYR A 155 -5.05 6.23 -12.93
CA TYR A 155 -6.09 7.26 -13.01
C TYR A 155 -5.85 8.24 -14.15
N GLN A 156 -6.80 8.31 -15.09
CA GLN A 156 -6.67 9.15 -16.28
C GLN A 156 -6.63 10.65 -15.93
N CYS A 157 -7.44 11.08 -14.99
CA CYS A 157 -7.51 12.48 -14.58
C CYS A 157 -6.21 13.00 -13.93
N LEU A 158 -5.38 12.13 -13.34
CA LEU A 158 -4.11 12.53 -12.74
C LEU A 158 -2.97 12.74 -13.74
N ARG A 159 -3.22 12.50 -15.02
CA ARG A 159 -2.23 12.76 -16.11
C ARG A 159 -2.09 14.23 -16.43
N GLU A 160 -3.01 15.07 -16.02
CA GLU A 160 -2.89 16.52 -16.18
C GLU A 160 -1.78 17.08 -15.28
N LYS A 161 -1.04 18.05 -15.85
CA LYS A 161 0.06 18.71 -15.12
C LYS A 161 -0.47 19.47 -13.90
N GLY A 162 0.16 19.27 -12.76
CA GLY A 162 -0.17 19.99 -11.51
C GLY A 162 -1.10 19.23 -10.59
N ARG A 163 -1.88 18.24 -11.09
CA ARG A 163 -2.89 17.55 -10.28
C ARG A 163 -2.31 16.70 -9.15
N LEU A 164 -1.19 16.03 -9.37
CA LEU A 164 -0.49 15.28 -8.32
C LEU A 164 0.00 16.22 -7.22
N GLU A 165 0.53 17.38 -7.63
CA GLU A 165 1.00 18.43 -6.77
C GLU A 165 -0.12 19.00 -5.88
N GLU A 166 -1.29 19.22 -6.44
CA GLU A 166 -2.45 19.71 -5.71
C GLU A 166 -2.88 18.71 -4.63
N LEU A 167 -3.04 17.43 -4.98
CA LEU A 167 -3.42 16.40 -4.01
C LEU A 167 -2.41 16.26 -2.87
N MET A 168 -1.11 16.39 -3.17
CA MET A 168 -0.10 16.33 -2.11
C MET A 168 -0.08 17.55 -1.22
N LYS A 169 -0.40 18.73 -1.75
CA LYS A 169 -0.60 19.94 -0.92
C LYS A 169 -1.79 19.78 0.01
N GLU A 170 -2.82 19.06 -0.41
CA GLU A 170 -4.00 18.72 0.39
C GLU A 170 -3.73 17.59 1.40
N GLY A 171 -2.53 16.99 1.41
CA GLY A 171 -2.12 16.01 2.39
C GLY A 171 -2.10 14.56 1.89
N ALA A 172 -2.39 14.31 0.61
CA ALA A 172 -2.34 12.96 0.05
C ALA A 172 -0.91 12.43 -0.07
N TYR A 173 -0.77 11.13 0.12
CA TYR A 173 0.38 10.33 -0.25
C TYR A 173 0.07 9.56 -1.54
N LEU A 174 1.07 9.37 -2.39
CA LEU A 174 0.90 8.74 -3.69
C LEU A 174 1.62 7.40 -3.69
N GLN A 175 0.91 6.31 -3.99
CA GLN A 175 1.48 4.99 -4.12
C GLN A 175 1.46 4.57 -5.59
N MET A 176 2.56 4.00 -6.06
CA MET A 176 2.72 3.45 -7.40
C MET A 176 3.12 1.99 -7.31
N ASN A 177 2.67 1.18 -8.26
CA ASN A 177 3.10 -0.20 -8.35
C ASN A 177 4.51 -0.29 -8.95
N TYR A 178 5.40 -1.03 -8.29
CA TYR A 178 6.78 -1.23 -8.74
C TYR A 178 6.87 -1.75 -10.20
N GLY A 179 5.96 -2.65 -10.60
CA GLY A 179 5.89 -3.16 -11.97
C GLY A 179 5.61 -2.07 -13.02
N SER A 180 4.97 -0.98 -12.64
CA SER A 180 4.71 0.17 -13.53
C SER A 180 5.96 1.03 -13.74
N LEU A 181 6.87 1.05 -12.78
CA LEU A 181 8.16 1.76 -12.87
C LEU A 181 9.12 1.10 -13.88
N THR A 182 9.02 -0.22 -14.06
CA THR A 182 9.90 -0.99 -14.95
C THR A 182 9.47 -0.96 -16.41
N LYS A 183 8.22 -0.58 -16.72
CA LYS A 183 7.73 -0.37 -18.08
C LYS A 183 8.11 1.03 -18.55
N LEU A 184 9.27 1.15 -19.20
CA LEU A 184 9.94 2.40 -19.60
C LEU A 184 9.04 3.47 -20.25
N SER A 185 8.00 3.09 -21.00
CA SER A 185 7.18 4.05 -21.77
C SER A 185 6.25 4.92 -20.92
N HIS A 186 5.82 4.46 -19.74
CA HIS A 186 4.95 5.23 -18.83
C HIS A 186 5.76 5.99 -17.77
N PHE A 187 6.89 5.43 -17.34
CA PHE A 187 7.74 5.99 -16.31
C PHE A 187 8.35 7.35 -16.69
N TRP A 188 8.82 7.52 -17.92
CA TRP A 188 9.41 8.79 -18.38
C TRP A 188 8.43 9.95 -18.32
N LYS A 189 7.15 9.73 -18.64
CA LYS A 189 6.12 10.77 -18.56
C LYS A 189 5.79 11.20 -17.11
N ILE A 190 5.93 10.29 -16.15
CA ILE A 190 5.72 10.58 -14.73
C ILE A 190 7.01 11.15 -14.12
N ARG A 191 8.18 10.62 -14.47
CA ARG A 191 9.48 11.07 -13.96
C ARG A 191 9.83 12.52 -14.34
N GLU A 192 9.51 12.94 -15.56
CA GLU A 192 9.67 14.36 -15.96
C GLU A 192 8.81 15.33 -15.13
N ARG A 193 7.78 14.82 -14.49
CA ARG A 193 6.84 15.60 -13.68
C ARG A 193 7.14 15.51 -12.19
N LEU A 194 7.86 14.49 -11.74
CA LEU A 194 8.25 14.31 -10.34
C LEU A 194 9.68 14.85 -10.12
N ASP A 195 9.80 16.12 -9.69
CA ASP A 195 11.07 16.68 -9.22
C ASP A 195 11.60 15.88 -8.01
N ARG A 196 12.91 15.85 -7.81
CA ARG A 196 13.61 15.09 -6.73
C ARG A 196 13.06 15.36 -5.31
N ARG A 197 12.33 16.45 -5.11
CA ARG A 197 11.62 16.78 -3.87
C ARG A 197 10.45 15.85 -3.55
N TRP A 198 9.98 15.07 -4.50
CA TRP A 198 8.76 14.26 -4.45
C TRP A 198 8.97 12.86 -3.89
N CYS A 199 10.19 12.30 -3.95
CA CYS A 199 10.52 10.98 -3.42
C CYS A 199 10.21 10.77 -1.92
N ARG A 200 9.97 11.84 -1.17
CA ARG A 200 9.66 11.75 0.27
C ARG A 200 8.18 11.49 0.59
N ARG A 201 7.27 11.64 -0.39
CA ARG A 201 5.83 11.39 -0.24
C ARG A 201 5.28 10.36 -1.23
N THR A 202 6.13 9.77 -2.05
CA THR A 202 5.77 8.66 -2.92
C THR A 202 6.20 7.37 -2.23
N LEU A 203 5.24 6.50 -1.96
CA LEU A 203 5.44 5.19 -1.38
C LEU A 203 5.50 4.17 -2.53
N LEU A 204 6.55 3.38 -2.58
CA LEU A 204 6.78 2.32 -3.58
C LEU A 204 6.30 0.98 -3.06
#